data_74a9147eb83c28d62767442caa951efe
#
_entry.id   74a9147eb83c28d62767442caa951efe
#
_cell.length_a   1.000
_cell.length_b   1.000
_cell.length_c   1.000
_cell.angle_alpha   90.00
_cell.angle_beta   90.00
_cell.angle_gamma   90.00
#
_symmetry.space_group_name_H-M   'P 1'
#
loop_
_entity.id
_entity.type
_entity.pdbx_description
1 polymer ?
#
loop_
_entity_poly.entity_id
_entity_poly.type
_entity_poly.pdbx_seq_one_letter_code
_entity_poly.pdbx_strand_id
1 'polypeptide(L)'
;ICRSLPEASVLQLTMQGDNCIVAAGKSKFTLATLSANDYPNLESWQGEVEFDVSRAQLRKLMEDTSFSMANQDVRYYLNGLLFEVDNGTLRTVATDGHRLALSSMELPQTAGQQKQVIIPRKGVLELMRLLSSDDQLIRLSVGQNHIRLSDSLFSFSSKLIDGRFPDYRRVLPR
;
A
#
# COMPACT_ATOMS: atom_id res chain seq x y z
N ILE A 1 3.61 -9.47 -23.26
CA ILE A 1 4.80 -9.35 -24.15
C ILE A 1 6.04 -9.78 -23.39
N CYS A 2 6.48 -9.09 -22.31
CA CYS A 2 7.74 -9.38 -21.63
C CYS A 2 7.87 -10.85 -21.19
N ARG A 3 6.79 -11.48 -20.68
CA ARG A 3 6.81 -12.89 -20.27
C ARG A 3 6.96 -13.89 -21.41
N SER A 4 6.70 -13.49 -22.66
CA SER A 4 6.81 -14.35 -23.85
C SER A 4 8.11 -14.16 -24.61
N LEU A 5 9.02 -13.31 -24.11
CA LEU A 5 10.33 -13.11 -24.70
C LEU A 5 11.35 -14.01 -23.99
N PRO A 6 12.43 -14.42 -24.70
CA PRO A 6 13.54 -15.15 -24.08
C PRO A 6 14.14 -14.39 -22.89
N GLU A 7 14.63 -15.13 -21.90
CA GLU A 7 15.35 -14.54 -20.77
C GLU A 7 16.55 -13.71 -21.26
N ALA A 8 16.87 -12.64 -20.51
CA ALA A 8 17.92 -11.68 -20.82
C ALA A 8 17.76 -10.91 -22.15
N SER A 9 16.55 -10.87 -22.75
CA SER A 9 16.29 -10.06 -23.92
C SER A 9 16.38 -8.57 -23.57
N VAL A 10 17.10 -7.80 -24.41
CA VAL A 10 17.11 -6.34 -24.34
C VAL A 10 15.87 -5.82 -25.04
N LEU A 11 15.07 -5.03 -24.32
CA LEU A 11 13.89 -4.38 -24.85
C LEU A 11 14.23 -2.96 -25.32
N GLN A 12 13.84 -2.65 -26.55
CA GLN A 12 13.88 -1.30 -27.08
C GLN A 12 12.45 -0.77 -27.18
N LEU A 13 12.19 0.36 -26.53
CA LEU A 13 10.90 1.05 -26.56
C LEU A 13 11.09 2.35 -27.37
N THR A 14 10.27 2.55 -28.40
CA THR A 14 10.33 3.72 -29.27
C THR A 14 8.93 4.27 -29.49
N MET A 15 8.74 5.56 -29.26
CA MET A 15 7.48 6.23 -29.56
C MET A 15 7.43 6.61 -31.04
N GLN A 16 6.30 6.29 -31.70
CA GLN A 16 5.99 6.69 -33.07
C GLN A 16 4.55 7.23 -33.12
N GLY A 17 4.40 8.56 -33.04
CA GLY A 17 3.08 9.18 -32.88
C GLY A 17 2.36 8.62 -31.67
N ASP A 18 1.14 8.11 -31.86
CA ASP A 18 0.32 7.54 -30.79
C ASP A 18 0.60 6.04 -30.53
N ASN A 19 1.71 5.53 -31.03
CA ASN A 19 2.09 4.14 -30.85
C ASN A 19 3.43 4.00 -30.15
N CYS A 20 3.54 2.97 -29.30
CA CYS A 20 4.82 2.51 -28.74
C CYS A 20 5.25 1.23 -29.47
N ILE A 21 6.41 1.27 -30.08
CA ILE A 21 7.07 0.10 -30.67
C ILE A 21 7.92 -0.56 -29.61
N VAL A 22 7.63 -1.83 -29.34
CA VAL A 22 8.43 -2.67 -28.44
C VAL A 22 9.17 -3.67 -29.30
N ALA A 23 10.48 -3.59 -29.33
CA ALA A 23 11.35 -4.50 -30.10
C ALA A 23 12.27 -5.29 -29.16
N ALA A 24 12.45 -6.58 -29.46
CA ALA A 24 13.39 -7.46 -28.79
C ALA A 24 13.90 -8.49 -29.78
N GLY A 25 15.18 -8.39 -30.18
CA GLY A 25 15.77 -9.24 -31.20
C GLY A 25 14.98 -9.17 -32.51
N LYS A 26 14.37 -10.30 -32.93
CA LYS A 26 13.54 -10.37 -34.15
C LYS A 26 12.07 -10.07 -33.90
N SER A 27 11.67 -9.92 -32.65
CA SER A 27 10.26 -9.66 -32.27
C SER A 27 9.98 -8.15 -32.24
N LYS A 28 8.86 -7.76 -32.84
CA LYS A 28 8.40 -6.36 -32.86
C LYS A 28 6.90 -6.32 -32.58
N PHE A 29 6.51 -5.47 -31.66
CA PHE A 29 5.13 -5.25 -31.26
C PHE A 29 4.79 -3.76 -31.40
N THR A 30 3.59 -3.46 -31.90
CA THR A 30 3.06 -2.10 -31.98
C THR A 30 1.90 -1.99 -31.01
N LEU A 31 2.00 -1.10 -30.03
CA LEU A 31 1.01 -0.86 -28.99
C LEU A 31 0.43 0.53 -29.16
N ALA A 32 -0.89 0.66 -29.20
CA ALA A 32 -1.55 1.96 -29.07
C ALA A 32 -1.30 2.52 -27.66
N THR A 33 -1.06 3.81 -27.56
CA THR A 33 -0.78 4.52 -26.31
C THR A 33 -1.87 5.52 -26.00
N LEU A 34 -1.98 5.87 -24.73
CA LEU A 34 -2.76 7.00 -24.24
C LEU A 34 -1.81 8.18 -23.97
N SER A 35 -2.35 9.39 -24.04
CA SER A 35 -1.57 10.59 -23.69
C SER A 35 -1.10 10.53 -22.25
N ALA A 36 0.17 10.86 -22.01
CA ALA A 36 0.71 10.97 -20.66
C ALA A 36 -0.01 12.04 -19.82
N ASN A 37 -0.63 13.04 -20.47
CA ASN A 37 -1.41 14.06 -19.79
C ASN A 37 -2.72 13.51 -19.17
N ASP A 38 -3.21 12.39 -19.68
CA ASP A 38 -4.41 11.72 -19.18
C ASP A 38 -4.08 10.77 -18.02
N TYR A 39 -2.79 10.57 -17.71
CA TYR A 39 -2.38 9.74 -16.58
C TYR A 39 -2.71 10.46 -15.27
N PRO A 40 -3.39 9.79 -14.33
CA PRO A 40 -3.74 10.40 -13.05
C PRO A 40 -2.48 10.85 -12.31
N ASN A 41 -2.32 12.15 -12.16
CA ASN A 41 -1.28 12.69 -11.29
C ASN A 41 -1.75 12.59 -9.85
N LEU A 42 -0.94 11.96 -9.02
CA LEU A 42 -1.11 12.07 -7.58
C LEU A 42 -0.73 13.50 -7.19
N GLU A 43 -1.73 14.29 -6.81
CA GLU A 43 -1.51 15.63 -6.30
C GLU A 43 -0.47 15.60 -5.16
N SER A 44 0.33 16.66 -5.06
CA SER A 44 1.22 16.82 -3.91
C SER A 44 0.37 17.06 -2.65
N TRP A 45 0.41 16.13 -1.71
CA TRP A 45 -0.24 16.27 -0.42
C TRP A 45 0.79 16.14 0.70
N GLN A 46 0.54 16.80 1.81
CA GLN A 46 1.35 16.69 3.01
C GLN A 46 0.78 15.61 3.94
N GLY A 47 1.67 14.82 4.53
CA GLY A 47 1.30 13.93 5.62
C GLY A 47 0.94 14.74 6.86
N GLU A 48 -0.13 14.34 7.56
CA GLU A 48 -0.46 14.87 8.88
C GLU A 48 0.35 14.17 9.96
N VAL A 49 0.67 12.90 9.73
CA VAL A 49 1.53 12.08 10.59
C VAL A 49 2.59 11.43 9.73
N GLU A 50 3.85 11.59 10.12
CA GLU A 50 4.99 11.02 9.41
C GLU A 50 5.97 10.38 10.39
N PHE A 51 6.46 9.20 10.06
CA PHE A 51 7.45 8.47 10.84
C PHE A 51 8.19 7.44 9.98
N ASP A 52 9.32 6.99 10.47
CA ASP A 52 10.09 5.92 9.87
C ASP A 52 9.85 4.61 10.63
N VAL A 53 9.73 3.51 9.90
CA VAL A 53 9.49 2.18 10.42
C VAL A 53 10.31 1.14 9.66
N SER A 54 10.75 0.07 10.33
CA SER A 54 11.42 -1.05 9.65
C SER A 54 10.47 -1.73 8.67
N ARG A 55 10.96 -2.02 7.45
CA ARG A 55 10.19 -2.75 6.43
C ARG A 55 9.73 -4.11 6.95
N ALA A 56 10.62 -4.85 7.62
CA ALA A 56 10.31 -6.16 8.17
C ALA A 56 9.20 -6.08 9.23
N GLN A 57 9.27 -5.11 10.14
CA GLN A 57 8.26 -4.93 11.18
C GLN A 57 6.91 -4.52 10.61
N LEU A 58 6.90 -3.57 9.66
CA LEU A 58 5.67 -3.14 9.00
C LEU A 58 5.02 -4.28 8.21
N ARG A 59 5.83 -5.04 7.47
CA ARG A 59 5.37 -6.22 6.75
C ARG A 59 4.75 -7.24 7.71
N LYS A 60 5.42 -7.54 8.80
CA LYS A 60 4.92 -8.47 9.81
C LYS A 60 3.58 -8.04 10.40
N LEU A 61 3.41 -6.76 10.75
CA LEU A 61 2.12 -6.24 11.22
C LEU A 61 0.97 -6.53 10.23
N MET A 62 1.24 -6.33 8.93
CA MET A 62 0.24 -6.59 7.89
C MET A 62 -0.01 -8.09 7.70
N GLU A 63 1.04 -8.92 7.71
CA GLU A 63 0.91 -10.39 7.59
C GLU A 63 0.10 -10.97 8.76
N ASP A 64 0.33 -10.48 9.97
CA ASP A 64 -0.35 -10.94 11.19
C ASP A 64 -1.86 -10.61 11.20
N THR A 65 -2.33 -9.71 10.34
CA THR A 65 -3.71 -9.20 10.41
C THR A 65 -4.49 -9.26 9.10
N SER A 66 -3.82 -9.16 7.96
CA SER A 66 -4.48 -9.00 6.64
C SER A 66 -5.43 -10.14 6.26
N PHE A 67 -5.19 -11.36 6.77
CA PHE A 67 -6.05 -12.52 6.51
C PHE A 67 -7.47 -12.38 7.08
N SER A 68 -7.68 -11.48 8.04
CA SER A 68 -8.99 -11.20 8.64
C SER A 68 -9.75 -10.07 7.94
N MET A 69 -9.17 -9.40 6.93
CA MET A 69 -9.89 -8.42 6.13
C MET A 69 -11.05 -9.07 5.37
N ALA A 70 -12.20 -8.41 5.33
CA ALA A 70 -13.29 -8.80 4.45
C ALA A 70 -12.89 -8.70 2.97
N ASN A 71 -13.63 -9.40 2.11
CA ASN A 71 -13.48 -9.33 0.67
C ASN A 71 -14.85 -9.14 0.03
N GLN A 72 -15.06 -8.00 -0.63
CA GLN A 72 -16.32 -7.63 -1.28
C GLN A 72 -17.54 -7.61 -0.33
N ASP A 73 -17.33 -7.27 0.94
CA ASP A 73 -18.42 -7.06 1.90
C ASP A 73 -19.12 -5.72 1.60
N VAL A 74 -20.44 -5.69 1.78
CA VAL A 74 -21.25 -4.47 1.62
C VAL A 74 -20.87 -3.41 2.65
N ARG A 75 -20.36 -3.82 3.80
CA ARG A 75 -19.71 -2.97 4.79
C ARG A 75 -18.30 -2.63 4.30
N TYR A 76 -18.21 -1.75 3.31
CA TYR A 76 -16.99 -1.45 2.56
C TYR A 76 -15.77 -1.09 3.45
N TYR A 77 -16.01 -0.52 4.64
CA TYR A 77 -14.97 -0.19 5.62
C TYR A 77 -14.28 -1.43 6.23
N LEU A 78 -14.83 -2.64 6.05
CA LEU A 78 -14.19 -3.89 6.45
C LEU A 78 -13.30 -4.48 5.33
N ASN A 79 -13.42 -3.98 4.09
CA ASN A 79 -12.61 -4.42 2.95
C ASN A 79 -11.19 -3.80 2.95
N GLY A 80 -10.65 -3.56 4.12
CA GLY A 80 -9.35 -2.95 4.32
C GLY A 80 -8.77 -3.26 5.69
N LEU A 81 -7.60 -2.71 5.92
CA LEU A 81 -6.84 -2.82 7.16
C LEU A 81 -6.88 -1.48 7.90
N LEU A 82 -7.37 -1.49 9.14
CA LEU A 82 -7.20 -0.34 10.01
C LEU A 82 -5.72 -0.17 10.35
N PHE A 83 -5.22 1.04 10.16
CA PHE A 83 -3.93 1.53 10.61
C PHE A 83 -4.17 2.58 11.69
N GLU A 84 -3.76 2.31 12.90
CA GLU A 84 -3.93 3.21 14.04
C GLU A 84 -2.58 3.60 14.61
N VAL A 85 -2.30 4.90 14.64
CA VAL A 85 -1.18 5.48 15.36
C VAL A 85 -1.74 6.12 16.63
N ASP A 86 -1.26 5.71 17.78
CA ASP A 86 -1.72 6.21 19.08
C ASP A 86 -0.61 6.14 20.11
N ASN A 87 -0.22 7.29 20.67
CA ASN A 87 0.75 7.42 21.77
C ASN A 87 2.04 6.60 21.55
N GLY A 88 2.64 6.69 20.35
CA GLY A 88 3.89 5.98 20.03
C GLY A 88 3.71 4.50 19.71
N THR A 89 2.48 4.03 19.56
CA THR A 89 2.17 2.67 19.13
C THR A 89 1.53 2.69 17.74
N LEU A 90 2.00 1.83 16.86
CA LEU A 90 1.34 1.52 15.60
C LEU A 90 0.59 0.20 15.75
N ARG A 91 -0.71 0.21 15.44
CA ARG A 91 -1.56 -0.98 15.43
C ARG A 91 -2.15 -1.22 14.06
N THR A 92 -2.27 -2.48 13.69
CA THR A 92 -3.07 -2.91 12.56
C THR A 92 -4.21 -3.79 13.04
N VAL A 93 -5.42 -3.57 12.52
CA VAL A 93 -6.60 -4.36 12.88
C VAL A 93 -7.39 -4.69 11.62
N ALA A 94 -7.81 -5.92 11.50
CA ALA A 94 -8.70 -6.38 10.44
C ALA A 94 -9.82 -7.25 11.02
N THR A 95 -11.02 -7.14 10.44
CA THR A 95 -12.16 -8.00 10.77
C THR A 95 -13.08 -8.14 9.57
N ASP A 96 -13.73 -9.29 9.46
CA ASP A 96 -14.84 -9.54 8.52
C ASP A 96 -16.19 -9.66 9.23
N GLY A 97 -16.21 -9.37 10.54
CA GLY A 97 -17.38 -9.50 11.40
C GLY A 97 -17.55 -10.86 12.05
N HIS A 98 -16.75 -11.87 11.65
CA HIS A 98 -16.75 -13.23 12.23
C HIS A 98 -15.45 -13.52 12.99
N ARG A 99 -14.36 -12.93 12.57
CA ARG A 99 -13.03 -13.03 13.19
C ARG A 99 -12.38 -11.64 13.20
N LEU A 100 -11.43 -11.47 14.09
CA LEU A 100 -10.65 -10.26 14.23
C LEU A 100 -9.19 -10.64 14.47
N ALA A 101 -8.29 -9.91 13.79
CA ALA A 101 -6.86 -9.98 14.05
C ALA A 101 -6.34 -8.58 14.41
N LEU A 102 -5.49 -8.51 15.41
CA LEU A 102 -4.83 -7.30 15.87
C LEU A 102 -3.35 -7.59 16.08
N SER A 103 -2.50 -6.70 15.60
CA SER A 103 -1.07 -6.69 15.86
C SER A 103 -0.61 -5.28 16.16
N SER A 104 0.42 -5.12 17.00
CA SER A 104 0.93 -3.81 17.38
C SER A 104 2.44 -3.82 17.55
N MET A 105 3.04 -2.65 17.35
CA MET A 105 4.46 -2.39 17.60
C MET A 105 4.65 -1.00 18.20
N GLU A 106 5.72 -0.82 18.97
CA GLU A 106 6.14 0.48 19.44
C GLU A 106 6.89 1.23 18.34
N LEU A 107 6.58 2.51 18.19
CA LEU A 107 7.30 3.41 17.29
C LEU A 107 8.46 4.07 18.03
N PRO A 108 9.65 4.18 17.39
CA PRO A 108 10.84 4.78 18.01
C PRO A 108 10.67 6.26 18.38
N GLN A 109 9.74 6.93 17.72
CA GLN A 109 9.42 8.34 17.98
C GLN A 109 7.92 8.44 18.25
N THR A 110 7.54 9.26 19.21
CA THR A 110 6.14 9.66 19.42
C THR A 110 5.64 10.35 18.17
N ALA A 111 4.92 9.63 17.31
CA ALA A 111 4.11 10.24 16.27
C ALA A 111 3.06 11.09 16.97
N GLY A 112 3.24 12.40 16.92
CA GLY A 112 2.62 13.37 17.83
C GLY A 112 1.10 13.53 17.70
N GLN A 113 0.42 12.75 16.86
CA GLN A 113 -1.03 12.83 16.69
C GLN A 113 -1.64 11.44 16.58
N GLN A 114 -2.74 11.26 17.30
CA GLN A 114 -3.58 10.08 17.13
C GLN A 114 -4.24 10.11 15.75
N LYS A 115 -4.05 9.04 14.99
CA LYS A 115 -4.60 8.90 13.64
C LYS A 115 -5.10 7.49 13.40
N GLN A 116 -6.29 7.39 12.81
CA GLN A 116 -6.87 6.13 12.36
C GLN A 116 -7.25 6.27 10.89
N VAL A 117 -6.79 5.33 10.07
CA VAL A 117 -7.09 5.27 8.63
C VAL A 117 -7.30 3.83 8.20
N ILE A 118 -8.05 3.63 7.11
CA ILE A 118 -8.32 2.30 6.57
C ILE A 118 -7.63 2.20 5.20
N ILE A 119 -6.63 1.33 5.11
CA ILE A 119 -5.94 1.03 3.86
C ILE A 119 -6.76 -0.02 3.09
N PRO A 120 -7.13 0.23 1.82
CA PRO A 120 -7.87 -0.75 1.02
C PRO A 120 -7.12 -2.08 0.92
N ARG A 121 -7.85 -3.19 0.91
CA ARG A 121 -7.29 -4.55 0.79
C ARG A 121 -6.26 -4.68 -0.32
N LYS A 122 -6.54 -4.15 -1.51
CA LYS A 122 -5.60 -4.19 -2.63
C LYS A 122 -4.30 -3.46 -2.31
N GLY A 123 -4.37 -2.30 -1.67
CA GLY A 123 -3.19 -1.54 -1.23
C GLY A 123 -2.35 -2.33 -0.23
N VAL A 124 -2.97 -2.98 0.76
CA VAL A 124 -2.26 -3.83 1.74
C VAL A 124 -1.53 -4.98 1.05
N LEU A 125 -2.19 -5.69 0.13
CA LEU A 125 -1.59 -6.83 -0.58
C LEU A 125 -0.41 -6.40 -1.47
N GLU A 126 -0.49 -5.24 -2.13
CA GLU A 126 0.62 -4.72 -2.92
C GLU A 126 1.77 -4.23 -2.02
N LEU A 127 1.47 -3.58 -0.89
CA LEU A 127 2.50 -3.20 0.08
C LEU A 127 3.28 -4.40 0.61
N MET A 128 2.60 -5.48 0.97
CA MET A 128 3.26 -6.71 1.43
C MET A 128 4.19 -7.33 0.36
N ARG A 129 3.92 -7.09 -0.92
CA ARG A 129 4.80 -7.52 -2.02
C ARG A 129 6.03 -6.63 -2.17
N LEU A 130 5.88 -5.32 -1.94
CA LEU A 130 6.94 -4.34 -2.08
C LEU A 130 7.88 -4.31 -0.89
N LEU A 131 7.36 -4.58 0.31
CA LEU A 131 8.15 -4.59 1.53
C LEU A 131 9.00 -5.87 1.60
N SER A 132 10.30 -5.70 1.64
CA SER A 132 11.26 -6.77 1.92
C SER A 132 11.27 -7.13 3.42
N SER A 133 11.85 -8.26 3.74
CA SER A 133 12.01 -8.71 5.14
C SER A 133 13.31 -8.22 5.78
N ASP A 134 13.84 -7.09 5.31
CA ASP A 134 15.02 -6.44 5.87
C ASP A 134 14.64 -5.35 6.89
N ASP A 135 15.61 -4.93 7.69
CA ASP A 135 15.42 -3.91 8.72
C ASP A 135 15.65 -2.47 8.21
N GLN A 136 15.71 -2.27 6.88
CA GLN A 136 15.82 -0.94 6.33
C GLN A 136 14.56 -0.12 6.67
N LEU A 137 14.77 1.15 6.94
CA LEU A 137 13.69 2.06 7.27
C LEU A 137 12.95 2.50 5.99
N ILE A 138 11.64 2.59 6.11
CA ILE A 138 10.77 3.19 5.11
C ILE A 138 10.00 4.34 5.75
N ARG A 139 9.91 5.46 5.04
CA ARG A 139 9.13 6.62 5.45
C ARG A 139 7.66 6.36 5.21
N LEU A 140 6.86 6.49 6.24
CA LEU A 140 5.41 6.41 6.17
C LEU A 140 4.81 7.79 6.43
N SER A 141 3.95 8.23 5.52
CA SER A 141 3.22 9.51 5.61
C SER A 141 1.73 9.22 5.51
N VAL A 142 0.97 9.62 6.52
CA VAL A 142 -0.49 9.44 6.57
C VAL A 142 -1.14 10.80 6.49
N GLY A 143 -1.93 11.01 5.44
CA GLY A 143 -2.74 12.21 5.25
C GLY A 143 -4.21 11.96 5.56
N GLN A 144 -5.05 12.88 5.12
CA GLN A 144 -6.49 12.78 5.32
C GLN A 144 -7.11 11.66 4.48
N ASN A 145 -6.75 11.59 3.19
CA ASN A 145 -7.36 10.69 2.21
C ASN A 145 -6.35 9.74 1.55
N HIS A 146 -5.09 9.85 1.88
CA HIS A 146 -4.02 9.08 1.27
C HIS A 146 -3.00 8.61 2.30
N ILE A 147 -2.37 7.50 1.99
CA ILE A 147 -1.15 7.02 2.66
C ILE A 147 -0.04 6.89 1.63
N ARG A 148 1.18 7.26 2.01
CA ARG A 148 2.38 7.07 1.19
C ARG A 148 3.43 6.34 1.99
N LEU A 149 4.08 5.39 1.34
CA LEU A 149 5.30 4.76 1.81
C LEU A 149 6.39 5.02 0.78
N SER A 150 7.54 5.48 1.22
CA SER A 150 8.64 5.79 0.31
C SER A 150 10.00 5.52 0.95
N ASP A 151 10.92 5.09 0.10
CA ASP A 151 12.34 4.96 0.39
C ASP A 151 13.16 5.31 -0.86
N SER A 152 14.43 4.92 -0.91
CA SER A 152 15.31 5.17 -2.06
C SER A 152 14.96 4.35 -3.30
N LEU A 153 14.17 3.27 -3.18
CA LEU A 153 13.87 2.33 -4.26
C LEU A 153 12.50 2.58 -4.90
N PHE A 154 11.50 2.95 -4.10
CA PHE A 154 10.14 3.14 -4.58
C PHE A 154 9.36 4.16 -3.75
N SER A 155 8.29 4.65 -4.34
CA SER A 155 7.24 5.39 -3.64
C SER A 155 5.90 4.75 -3.97
N PHE A 156 5.18 4.33 -2.94
CA PHE A 156 3.84 3.77 -3.04
C PHE A 156 2.85 4.73 -2.42
N SER A 157 1.76 5.03 -3.12
CA SER A 157 0.66 5.82 -2.58
C SER A 157 -0.66 5.10 -2.81
N SER A 158 -1.55 5.17 -1.84
CA SER A 158 -2.90 4.62 -1.93
C SER A 158 -3.91 5.61 -1.37
N LYS A 159 -5.08 5.70 -2.02
CA LYS A 159 -6.25 6.31 -1.38
C LYS A 159 -6.67 5.46 -0.20
N LEU A 160 -7.20 6.13 0.83
CA LEU A 160 -7.77 5.50 2.01
C LEU A 160 -9.27 5.23 1.78
N ILE A 161 -9.82 4.28 2.50
CA ILE A 161 -11.27 4.08 2.54
C ILE A 161 -11.88 5.18 3.42
N ASP A 162 -12.78 5.95 2.83
CA ASP A 162 -13.56 6.93 3.56
C ASP A 162 -14.68 6.23 4.34
N GLY A 163 -14.39 5.96 5.61
CA GLY A 163 -15.30 5.25 6.49
C GLY A 163 -14.78 5.16 7.92
N ARG A 164 -15.66 4.78 8.83
CA ARG A 164 -15.29 4.57 10.23
C ARG A 164 -15.16 3.07 10.51
N PHE A 165 -13.98 2.66 10.93
CA PHE A 165 -13.77 1.28 11.38
C PHE A 165 -14.54 1.02 12.69
N PRO A 166 -15.13 -0.17 12.88
CA PRO A 166 -15.83 -0.51 14.12
C PRO A 166 -14.92 -0.38 15.35
N ASP A 167 -15.52 -0.06 16.49
CA ASP A 167 -14.80 -0.02 17.77
C ASP A 167 -14.43 -1.45 18.21
N TYR A 168 -13.30 -1.92 17.72
CA TYR A 168 -12.79 -3.26 17.92
C TYR A 168 -12.44 -3.56 19.39
N ARG A 169 -12.19 -2.51 20.20
CA ARG A 169 -11.84 -2.68 21.62
C ARG A 169 -12.97 -3.31 22.43
N ARG A 170 -14.22 -3.17 21.96
CA ARG A 170 -15.39 -3.75 22.60
C ARG A 170 -15.50 -5.26 22.47
N VAL A 171 -14.84 -5.83 21.49
CA VAL A 171 -14.91 -7.28 21.20
C VAL A 171 -13.64 -8.01 21.60
N LEU A 172 -12.62 -7.31 22.07
CA LEU A 172 -11.43 -7.93 22.62
C LEU A 172 -11.77 -8.61 23.96
N PRO A 173 -11.29 -9.86 24.19
CA PRO A 173 -11.41 -10.50 25.49
C PRO A 173 -10.69 -9.67 26.56
N ARG A 174 -11.30 -9.59 27.75
CA ARG A 174 -10.70 -8.94 28.92
C ARG A 174 -9.73 -9.87 29.63
#